data_01366c92388f1e7a5bb66f6f35706c2c
#
_entry.id   01366c92388f1e7a5bb66f6f35706c2c
#
_cell.length_a   1.000
_cell.length_b   1.000
_cell.length_c   1.000
_cell.angle_alpha   90.00
_cell.angle_beta   90.00
_cell.angle_gamma   90.00
#
_symmetry.space_group_name_H-M   'P 1'
#
loop_
_entity.id
_entity.type
_entity.pdbx_description
1 polymer ?
#
loop_
_entity_poly.entity_id
_entity_poly.type
_entity_poly.pdbx_seq_one_letter_code
_entity_poly.pdbx_strand_id
1 'polypeptide(L)'
;FCSVLLSALSLHSCTLDEYNPGAFTKEALATSIDGYETLINQCYFAMERFYYGAADWMSLTEGDTDLWTYKANESTSYTQWFWFFAGTSPNTTYTNNWWNGTYDGVGACNEAIALGDKPPYTTEEERNAKIAEARFLRAVYYFNAVEQFGAVTMLTEPVVTETLTYSPTRTDPMTIYQEVIIPDLRFASEWLPTGTHATTTTPTKKAALGFLAKACLQTYEYGSTEYLQEALDAAKKLITDCETGGGKYNTYMYPSYSEVFKESNNWENKEALWKHRWYAGADGHGSSNGNYKLNRNDEYFLCNINKFGAREDNQETRLTWEGSITGIFMPTQHLLSLYVQKDGTLDPRFHESFTTEWNANKNYTWDESAVHMYDKEEAVIGKALNEGDLAIKFIMPQDMDYATEKQKEHISDYLLIDYHHVYSDDNNNVNMNYAYTNVTGNYKNDGTNENQFRHYYPSLNKHNSSNYYVANASKQRNGNLNATFIMRMAEVYLIAAEADIYLNGGANAAGYINKVRERAGANPLTGSITVRDILDERGRELCGEYCRFYDLKRTGMFKNSEYLENTHPDLARFFHPNYALRPISTTFTATITNGSEYQNPGY
;
A
#
# COMPACT_ATOMS: atom_id res chain seq x y z
N PHE A 1 34.70 78.97 -14.60
CA PHE A 1 35.05 77.91 -15.54
C PHE A 1 35.23 76.64 -14.74
N CYS A 2 34.20 75.82 -14.66
CA CYS A 2 34.27 74.47 -14.12
C CYS A 2 34.08 73.49 -15.28
N SER A 3 35.12 72.76 -15.62
CA SER A 3 35.06 71.65 -16.55
C SER A 3 34.62 70.38 -15.76
N VAL A 4 33.50 69.87 -16.16
CA VAL A 4 33.01 68.58 -15.63
C VAL A 4 33.63 67.45 -16.48
N LEU A 5 34.51 66.65 -15.91
CA LEU A 5 35.00 65.42 -16.49
C LEU A 5 33.94 64.32 -16.21
N LEU A 6 33.24 63.84 -17.25
CA LEU A 6 32.44 62.60 -17.18
C LEU A 6 33.42 61.43 -17.34
N SER A 7 33.74 60.77 -16.27
CA SER A 7 34.38 59.46 -16.33
C SER A 7 33.30 58.37 -16.53
N ALA A 8 33.30 57.75 -17.70
CA ALA A 8 32.52 56.56 -17.99
C ALA A 8 33.06 55.39 -17.15
N LEU A 9 32.33 55.04 -16.10
CA LEU A 9 32.52 53.80 -15.38
C LEU A 9 31.94 52.68 -16.24
N SER A 10 32.79 51.96 -16.94
CA SER A 10 32.47 50.67 -17.53
C SER A 10 32.17 49.69 -16.39
N LEU A 11 30.88 49.41 -16.19
CA LEU A 11 30.44 48.29 -15.36
C LEU A 11 30.88 46.99 -16.05
N HIS A 12 32.01 46.46 -15.65
CA HIS A 12 32.35 45.09 -15.93
C HIS A 12 31.48 44.25 -14.97
N SER A 13 30.47 43.62 -15.52
CA SER A 13 29.78 42.51 -14.83
C SER A 13 30.83 41.43 -14.58
N CYS A 14 31.30 41.34 -13.35
CA CYS A 14 32.00 40.13 -12.92
C CYS A 14 30.96 38.99 -12.97
N THR A 15 31.14 38.05 -13.88
CA THR A 15 30.58 36.74 -13.74
C THR A 15 31.19 36.16 -12.45
N LEU A 16 30.40 36.12 -11.38
CA LEU A 16 30.73 35.35 -10.20
C LEU A 16 30.67 33.88 -10.63
N ASP A 17 31.82 33.35 -11.08
CA ASP A 17 31.97 31.91 -11.10
C ASP A 17 31.91 31.43 -9.65
N GLU A 18 30.82 30.81 -9.28
CA GLU A 18 30.63 30.27 -7.95
C GLU A 18 31.58 29.09 -7.75
N TYR A 19 32.78 29.42 -7.21
CA TYR A 19 33.78 28.41 -6.87
C TYR A 19 33.41 27.76 -5.54
N ASN A 20 32.78 26.59 -5.60
CA ASN A 20 32.54 25.75 -4.44
C ASN A 20 33.57 24.60 -4.41
N PRO A 21 34.71 24.72 -3.70
CA PRO A 21 35.78 23.73 -3.73
C PRO A 21 35.44 22.42 -3.03
N GLY A 22 34.26 22.33 -2.40
CA GLY A 22 33.81 21.17 -1.65
C GLY A 22 32.62 20.43 -2.26
N ALA A 23 32.03 20.92 -3.36
CA ALA A 23 30.89 20.27 -4.02
C ALA A 23 31.20 20.02 -5.51
N PHE A 24 30.98 18.78 -5.94
CA PHE A 24 30.95 18.46 -7.36
C PHE A 24 29.60 18.89 -7.95
N THR A 25 29.59 19.50 -9.14
CA THR A 25 28.35 19.68 -9.90
C THR A 25 27.83 18.29 -10.36
N LYS A 26 26.54 18.20 -10.67
CA LYS A 26 25.94 16.96 -11.20
C LYS A 26 26.63 16.54 -12.52
N GLU A 27 26.95 17.49 -13.38
CA GLU A 27 27.68 17.26 -14.62
C GLU A 27 29.07 16.68 -14.36
N ALA A 28 29.78 17.19 -13.35
CA ALA A 28 31.10 16.68 -12.97
C ALA A 28 31.01 15.27 -12.39
N LEU A 29 30.00 14.99 -11.58
CA LEU A 29 29.73 13.64 -11.10
C LEU A 29 29.46 12.67 -12.25
N ALA A 30 28.64 13.06 -13.21
CA ALA A 30 28.26 12.23 -14.34
C ALA A 30 29.43 11.86 -15.29
N THR A 31 30.61 12.50 -15.16
CA THR A 31 31.79 12.17 -15.99
C THR A 31 32.46 10.84 -15.58
N SER A 32 32.06 10.22 -14.50
CA SER A 32 32.51 8.91 -14.04
C SER A 32 31.34 7.95 -13.81
N ILE A 33 31.57 6.66 -13.92
CA ILE A 33 30.53 5.62 -13.65
C ILE A 33 30.07 5.72 -12.21
N ASP A 34 30.97 5.75 -11.22
CA ASP A 34 30.62 5.82 -9.81
C ASP A 34 29.86 7.12 -9.46
N GLY A 35 30.23 8.23 -10.07
CA GLY A 35 29.52 9.49 -9.90
C GLY A 35 28.11 9.45 -10.49
N TYR A 36 27.95 8.84 -11.65
CA TYR A 36 26.63 8.67 -12.27
C TYR A 36 25.75 7.69 -11.46
N GLU A 37 26.32 6.61 -10.93
CA GLU A 37 25.60 5.70 -10.00
C GLU A 37 25.06 6.46 -8.78
N THR A 38 25.75 7.49 -8.31
CA THR A 38 25.25 8.36 -7.23
C THR A 38 24.00 9.14 -7.66
N LEU A 39 23.93 9.59 -8.92
CA LEU A 39 22.73 10.25 -9.46
C LEU A 39 21.58 9.25 -9.64
N ILE A 40 21.85 8.03 -10.10
CA ILE A 40 20.86 6.96 -10.18
C ILE A 40 20.32 6.62 -8.76
N ASN A 41 21.20 6.50 -7.76
CA ASN A 41 20.79 6.25 -6.39
C ASN A 41 19.89 7.36 -5.83
N GLN A 42 20.10 8.61 -6.24
CA GLN A 42 19.22 9.73 -5.86
C GLN A 42 17.78 9.53 -6.37
N CYS A 43 17.59 8.86 -7.52
CA CYS A 43 16.26 8.56 -8.04
C CYS A 43 15.43 7.67 -7.11
N TYR A 44 16.07 6.86 -6.26
CA TYR A 44 15.39 5.98 -5.29
C TYR A 44 15.01 6.69 -3.99
N PHE A 45 15.58 7.88 -3.71
CA PHE A 45 15.41 8.55 -2.42
C PHE A 45 13.93 8.81 -2.05
N ALA A 46 13.12 9.22 -3.02
CA ALA A 46 11.70 9.46 -2.79
C ALA A 46 10.94 8.16 -2.45
N MET A 47 11.33 7.03 -3.03
CA MET A 47 10.76 5.73 -2.69
C MET A 47 11.05 5.33 -1.25
N GLU A 48 12.29 5.52 -0.80
CA GLU A 48 12.69 5.17 0.57
C GLU A 48 11.97 6.02 1.63
N ARG A 49 11.60 7.25 1.28
CA ARG A 49 11.06 8.19 2.23
C ARG A 49 9.53 8.18 2.32
N PHE A 50 8.83 8.02 1.20
CA PHE A 50 7.39 8.28 1.11
C PHE A 50 6.57 7.12 0.57
N TYR A 51 7.22 6.13 -0.06
CA TYR A 51 6.54 5.02 -0.71
C TYR A 51 6.70 3.73 0.10
N TYR A 52 5.91 2.74 -0.21
CA TYR A 52 6.00 1.32 0.17
C TYR A 52 6.49 1.01 1.59
N GLY A 53 5.61 1.07 2.55
CA GLY A 53 5.88 0.78 3.95
C GLY A 53 5.76 2.00 4.87
N ALA A 54 5.60 3.19 4.29
CA ALA A 54 5.22 4.37 5.01
C ALA A 54 3.69 4.45 5.19
N ALA A 55 3.27 5.11 6.26
CA ALA A 55 1.88 5.39 6.56
C ALA A 55 1.16 6.07 5.39
N ASP A 56 1.83 7.02 4.76
CA ASP A 56 1.30 7.84 3.68
C ASP A 56 0.83 6.99 2.51
N TRP A 57 1.64 6.01 2.10
CA TRP A 57 1.31 5.11 1.01
C TRP A 57 0.10 4.24 1.31
N MET A 58 0.08 3.61 2.49
CA MET A 58 -1.01 2.73 2.90
C MET A 58 -2.33 3.50 3.00
N SER A 59 -2.31 4.71 3.56
CA SER A 59 -3.48 5.57 3.66
C SER A 59 -4.05 5.93 2.29
N LEU A 60 -3.20 6.23 1.31
CA LEU A 60 -3.62 6.71 0.00
C LEU A 60 -4.05 5.59 -0.96
N THR A 61 -3.67 4.34 -0.70
CA THR A 61 -3.96 3.20 -1.59
C THR A 61 -4.94 2.18 -1.02
N GLU A 62 -4.96 2.00 0.29
CA GLU A 62 -5.85 1.06 0.99
C GLU A 62 -6.91 1.78 1.84
N GLY A 63 -6.60 2.95 2.38
CA GLY A 63 -7.57 3.79 3.07
C GLY A 63 -8.67 4.26 2.12
N ASP A 64 -9.90 4.41 2.64
CA ASP A 64 -11.08 4.81 1.85
C ASP A 64 -11.39 3.87 0.68
N THR A 65 -11.14 2.59 0.83
CA THR A 65 -11.54 1.55 -0.10
C THR A 65 -12.64 0.67 0.49
N ASP A 66 -13.20 -0.20 -0.31
CA ASP A 66 -14.22 -1.14 0.11
C ASP A 66 -13.71 -2.27 1.02
N LEU A 67 -12.39 -2.46 1.10
CA LEU A 67 -11.79 -3.57 1.86
C LEU A 67 -11.48 -3.22 3.31
N TRP A 68 -11.24 -1.95 3.62
CA TRP A 68 -10.73 -1.54 4.92
C TRP A 68 -11.57 -0.44 5.55
N THR A 69 -11.87 -0.61 6.83
CA THR A 69 -12.50 0.42 7.65
C THR A 69 -11.64 0.76 8.86
N TYR A 70 -12.02 1.81 9.54
CA TYR A 70 -11.33 2.26 10.72
C TYR A 70 -11.78 1.49 11.98
N LYS A 71 -10.82 1.04 12.78
CA LYS A 71 -11.07 0.16 13.94
C LYS A 71 -11.88 0.79 15.07
N ALA A 72 -11.78 2.10 15.30
CA ALA A 72 -12.35 2.77 16.45
C ALA A 72 -12.86 4.18 16.14
N ASN A 73 -13.90 4.57 16.82
CA ASN A 73 -14.50 5.91 16.70
C ASN A 73 -13.72 6.98 17.50
N GLU A 74 -12.46 6.74 17.78
CA GLU A 74 -11.65 7.55 18.66
C GLU A 74 -10.76 8.55 17.91
N SER A 75 -11.05 9.82 18.08
CA SER A 75 -10.19 10.96 17.84
C SER A 75 -9.86 11.36 16.38
N THR A 76 -9.77 12.66 16.22
CA THR A 76 -9.42 13.40 15.00
C THR A 76 -8.04 13.02 14.39
N SER A 77 -7.20 12.26 15.08
CA SER A 77 -5.88 11.85 14.57
C SER A 77 -5.93 10.83 13.45
N TYR A 78 -7.06 10.19 13.22
CA TYR A 78 -7.21 9.16 12.19
C TYR A 78 -7.83 9.64 10.88
N THR A 79 -8.26 10.88 10.82
CA THR A 79 -8.78 11.52 9.60
C THR A 79 -7.73 11.60 8.49
N GLN A 80 -6.46 11.48 8.83
CA GLN A 80 -5.36 11.40 7.86
C GLN A 80 -5.28 10.05 7.14
N TRP A 81 -5.87 8.97 7.72
CA TRP A 81 -5.86 7.62 7.15
C TRP A 81 -7.10 7.31 6.32
N PHE A 82 -8.22 7.95 6.69
CA PHE A 82 -9.52 7.78 6.06
C PHE A 82 -10.14 9.15 5.81
N TRP A 83 -9.98 9.64 4.60
CA TRP A 83 -10.36 11.00 4.19
C TRP A 83 -11.85 11.27 4.29
N PHE A 84 -12.68 10.27 4.01
CA PHE A 84 -14.14 10.43 4.04
C PHE A 84 -14.68 10.70 5.44
N PHE A 85 -13.98 10.29 6.48
CA PHE A 85 -14.35 10.56 7.85
C PHE A 85 -13.86 11.95 8.35
N ALA A 86 -13.02 12.63 7.58
CA ALA A 86 -12.43 13.91 7.97
C ALA A 86 -13.40 15.09 7.87
N GLY A 87 -14.55 14.93 7.21
CA GLY A 87 -15.49 16.02 6.99
C GLY A 87 -14.91 17.11 6.08
N THR A 88 -15.08 18.39 6.45
CA THR A 88 -14.71 19.55 5.62
C THR A 88 -13.23 19.95 5.68
N SER A 89 -12.42 19.31 6.53
CA SER A 89 -11.02 19.68 6.73
C SER A 89 -10.12 18.43 6.77
N PRO A 90 -9.87 17.79 5.62
CA PRO A 90 -8.99 16.63 5.56
C PRO A 90 -7.58 17.01 6.01
N ASN A 91 -6.92 16.08 6.73
CA ASN A 91 -5.51 16.24 7.04
C ASN A 91 -4.68 16.05 5.78
N THR A 92 -3.99 17.09 5.31
CA THR A 92 -3.23 17.09 4.06
C THR A 92 -1.78 16.60 4.22
N THR A 93 -1.37 16.15 5.42
CA THR A 93 0.03 15.77 5.66
C THR A 93 0.51 14.70 4.68
N TYR A 94 -0.26 13.62 4.50
CA TYR A 94 0.16 12.53 3.62
C TYR A 94 0.16 12.90 2.14
N THR A 95 -0.83 13.66 1.69
CA THR A 95 -0.83 14.15 0.30
C THR A 95 0.26 15.16 0.05
N ASN A 96 0.59 16.02 1.02
CA ASN A 96 1.72 16.94 0.90
C ASN A 96 3.05 16.18 0.78
N ASN A 97 3.27 15.21 1.66
CA ASN A 97 4.49 14.40 1.62
C ASN A 97 4.62 13.66 0.30
N TRP A 98 3.54 13.06 -0.17
CA TRP A 98 3.56 12.33 -1.42
C TRP A 98 3.78 13.24 -2.62
N TRP A 99 3.09 14.37 -2.70
CA TRP A 99 3.30 15.35 -3.75
C TRP A 99 4.78 15.78 -3.84
N ASN A 100 5.35 16.19 -2.71
CA ASN A 100 6.73 16.61 -2.65
C ASN A 100 7.68 15.47 -3.06
N GLY A 101 7.48 14.26 -2.49
CA GLY A 101 8.30 13.10 -2.84
C GLY A 101 8.22 12.71 -4.31
N THR A 102 7.04 12.86 -4.94
CA THR A 102 6.88 12.61 -6.38
C THR A 102 7.76 13.55 -7.20
N TYR A 103 7.69 14.86 -6.94
CA TYR A 103 8.47 15.84 -7.73
C TYR A 103 9.96 15.84 -7.41
N ASP A 104 10.35 15.52 -6.17
CA ASP A 104 11.75 15.24 -5.83
C ASP A 104 12.28 14.05 -6.64
N GLY A 105 11.50 12.98 -6.73
CA GLY A 105 11.85 11.80 -7.52
C GLY A 105 11.90 12.05 -9.02
N VAL A 106 10.89 12.75 -9.57
CA VAL A 106 10.85 13.13 -10.99
C VAL A 106 12.04 14.01 -11.35
N GLY A 107 12.35 15.01 -10.51
CA GLY A 107 13.50 15.90 -10.73
C GLY A 107 14.82 15.13 -10.77
N ALA A 108 15.04 14.22 -9.80
CA ALA A 108 16.23 13.37 -9.78
C ALA A 108 16.32 12.48 -11.04
N CYS A 109 15.21 11.89 -11.47
CA CYS A 109 15.16 11.05 -12.66
C CYS A 109 15.46 11.87 -13.94
N ASN A 110 14.88 13.06 -14.08
CA ASN A 110 15.14 13.92 -15.23
C ASN A 110 16.63 14.31 -15.33
N GLU A 111 17.27 14.64 -14.22
CA GLU A 111 18.70 14.90 -14.16
C GLU A 111 19.54 13.68 -14.58
N ALA A 112 19.23 12.51 -14.02
CA ALA A 112 19.94 11.29 -14.38
C ALA A 112 19.77 10.94 -15.87
N ILE A 113 18.56 11.07 -16.42
CA ILE A 113 18.28 10.80 -17.83
C ILE A 113 19.03 11.78 -18.73
N ALA A 114 19.00 13.08 -18.42
CA ALA A 114 19.67 14.12 -19.22
C ALA A 114 21.19 13.96 -19.24
N LEU A 115 21.78 13.41 -18.18
CA LEU A 115 23.23 13.21 -18.05
C LEU A 115 23.68 11.80 -18.46
N GLY A 116 22.77 10.93 -18.92
CA GLY A 116 23.03 9.51 -19.18
C GLY A 116 24.09 9.21 -20.25
N ASP A 117 24.38 10.16 -21.14
CA ASP A 117 25.43 10.02 -22.17
C ASP A 117 26.82 10.47 -21.72
N LYS A 118 26.97 10.99 -20.49
CA LYS A 118 28.26 11.50 -19.98
C LYS A 118 29.18 10.42 -19.43
N PRO A 119 28.67 9.39 -18.71
CA PRO A 119 29.53 8.35 -18.15
C PRO A 119 30.24 7.56 -19.23
N PRO A 120 31.51 7.14 -19.03
CA PRO A 120 32.29 6.43 -20.03
C PRO A 120 31.93 4.93 -20.08
N TYR A 121 30.65 4.61 -20.27
CA TYR A 121 30.23 3.22 -20.53
C TYR A 121 30.81 2.71 -21.83
N THR A 122 31.15 1.43 -21.87
CA THR A 122 31.81 0.82 -23.02
C THR A 122 30.81 0.30 -24.06
N THR A 123 29.60 -0.01 -23.62
CA THR A 123 28.52 -0.50 -24.50
C THR A 123 27.24 0.33 -24.34
N GLU A 124 26.40 0.26 -25.35
CA GLU A 124 25.08 0.86 -25.32
C GLU A 124 24.19 0.18 -24.28
N GLU A 125 24.30 -1.13 -24.12
CA GLU A 125 23.55 -1.92 -23.16
C GLU A 125 23.84 -1.49 -21.72
N GLU A 126 25.11 -1.29 -21.36
CA GLU A 126 25.48 -0.81 -20.01
C GLU A 126 24.88 0.57 -19.73
N ARG A 127 25.05 1.50 -20.68
CA ARG A 127 24.51 2.86 -20.56
C ARG A 127 22.99 2.84 -20.43
N ASN A 128 22.31 2.20 -21.38
CA ASN A 128 20.86 2.21 -21.45
C ASN A 128 20.23 1.44 -20.28
N ALA A 129 20.90 0.42 -19.73
CA ALA A 129 20.42 -0.24 -18.52
C ALA A 129 20.33 0.72 -17.32
N LYS A 130 21.29 1.65 -17.20
CA LYS A 130 21.28 2.66 -16.14
C LYS A 130 20.26 3.76 -16.38
N ILE A 131 20.15 4.27 -17.59
CA ILE A 131 19.09 5.20 -17.98
C ILE A 131 17.71 4.56 -17.75
N ALA A 132 17.57 3.26 -18.01
CA ALA A 132 16.32 2.52 -17.83
C ALA A 132 15.88 2.44 -16.36
N GLU A 133 16.80 2.41 -15.40
CA GLU A 133 16.46 2.52 -13.97
C GLU A 133 15.77 3.86 -13.66
N ALA A 134 16.37 4.97 -14.11
CA ALA A 134 15.80 6.31 -13.91
C ALA A 134 14.44 6.47 -14.64
N ARG A 135 14.32 6.00 -15.89
CA ARG A 135 13.06 6.01 -16.63
C ARG A 135 11.96 5.18 -15.96
N PHE A 136 12.29 3.97 -15.51
CA PHE A 136 11.35 3.14 -14.77
C PHE A 136 10.80 3.86 -13.53
N LEU A 137 11.69 4.46 -12.73
CA LEU A 137 11.30 5.18 -11.53
C LEU A 137 10.47 6.42 -11.85
N ARG A 138 10.82 7.20 -12.90
CA ARG A 138 10.04 8.35 -13.36
C ARG A 138 8.62 7.94 -13.76
N ALA A 139 8.48 6.84 -14.50
CA ALA A 139 7.19 6.29 -14.86
C ALA A 139 6.36 5.90 -13.64
N VAL A 140 6.97 5.26 -12.63
CA VAL A 140 6.29 4.90 -11.37
C VAL A 140 5.85 6.15 -10.60
N TYR A 141 6.68 7.18 -10.53
CA TYR A 141 6.31 8.44 -9.87
C TYR A 141 5.14 9.12 -10.56
N TYR A 142 5.17 9.23 -11.89
CA TYR A 142 4.06 9.83 -12.64
C TYR A 142 2.81 8.98 -12.60
N PHE A 143 2.90 7.65 -12.71
CA PHE A 143 1.76 6.75 -12.54
C PHE A 143 1.02 7.04 -11.23
N ASN A 144 1.75 7.05 -10.12
CA ASN A 144 1.15 7.29 -8.83
C ASN A 144 0.62 8.74 -8.67
N ALA A 145 1.32 9.74 -9.23
CA ALA A 145 0.87 11.13 -9.20
C ALA A 145 -0.45 11.30 -9.95
N VAL A 146 -0.56 10.75 -11.16
CA VAL A 146 -1.77 10.83 -11.99
C VAL A 146 -2.93 10.11 -11.33
N GLU A 147 -2.69 8.92 -10.78
CA GLU A 147 -3.74 8.14 -10.12
C GLU A 147 -4.26 8.80 -8.83
N GLN A 148 -3.42 9.50 -8.10
CA GLN A 148 -3.84 10.17 -6.87
C GLN A 148 -4.42 11.57 -7.13
N PHE A 149 -3.81 12.34 -8.04
CA PHE A 149 -4.10 13.77 -8.20
C PHE A 149 -4.76 14.13 -9.54
N GLY A 150 -4.89 13.20 -10.46
CA GLY A 150 -5.39 13.47 -11.81
C GLY A 150 -4.37 14.25 -12.66
N ALA A 151 -4.81 15.32 -13.30
CA ALA A 151 -3.91 16.18 -14.06
C ALA A 151 -2.87 16.82 -13.13
N VAL A 152 -1.59 16.76 -13.53
CA VAL A 152 -0.44 17.31 -12.78
C VAL A 152 0.53 18.00 -13.75
N THR A 153 1.46 18.80 -13.26
CA THR A 153 2.49 19.40 -14.11
C THR A 153 3.44 18.32 -14.64
N MET A 154 3.56 18.20 -15.96
CA MET A 154 4.49 17.26 -16.58
C MET A 154 5.86 17.95 -16.77
N LEU A 155 6.90 17.36 -16.18
CA LEU A 155 8.30 17.79 -16.28
C LEU A 155 9.11 16.62 -16.85
N THR A 156 9.70 16.79 -18.00
CA THR A 156 10.49 15.74 -18.68
C THR A 156 11.99 16.06 -18.74
N GLU A 157 12.35 17.32 -18.38
CA GLU A 157 13.71 17.85 -18.38
C GLU A 157 14.07 18.37 -16.99
N PRO A 158 15.35 18.51 -16.68
CA PRO A 158 15.80 19.20 -15.48
C PRO A 158 15.24 20.62 -15.39
N VAL A 159 14.79 21.01 -14.20
CA VAL A 159 14.31 22.37 -13.95
C VAL A 159 15.51 23.30 -13.74
N VAL A 160 15.61 24.32 -14.56
CA VAL A 160 16.62 25.40 -14.45
C VAL A 160 15.93 26.73 -14.15
N THR A 161 16.68 27.71 -13.67
CA THR A 161 16.12 29.01 -13.27
C THR A 161 15.30 29.66 -14.38
N GLU A 162 15.74 29.51 -15.64
CA GLU A 162 15.10 30.07 -16.83
C GLU A 162 13.73 29.43 -17.15
N THR A 163 13.51 28.20 -16.73
CA THR A 163 12.26 27.45 -16.96
C THR A 163 11.33 27.48 -15.76
N LEU A 164 11.78 28.06 -14.63
CA LEU A 164 10.97 28.14 -13.42
C LEU A 164 9.75 29.04 -13.63
N THR A 165 8.56 28.53 -13.33
CA THR A 165 7.32 29.32 -13.39
C THR A 165 6.59 29.29 -12.06
N TYR A 166 6.01 30.42 -11.69
CA TYR A 166 5.12 30.54 -10.52
C TYR A 166 3.64 30.33 -10.89
N SER A 167 3.33 30.06 -12.16
CA SER A 167 1.99 29.74 -12.64
C SER A 167 2.02 28.46 -13.49
N PRO A 168 2.32 27.29 -12.88
CA PRO A 168 2.42 26.05 -13.62
C PRO A 168 1.04 25.61 -14.16
N THR A 169 1.04 24.89 -15.27
CA THR A 169 -0.15 24.29 -15.87
C THR A 169 -0.21 22.80 -15.55
N ARG A 170 -1.43 22.28 -15.48
CA ARG A 170 -1.68 20.85 -15.30
C ARG A 170 -1.81 20.18 -16.68
N THR A 171 -1.14 19.07 -16.85
CA THR A 171 -1.21 18.23 -18.05
C THR A 171 -2.25 17.14 -17.84
N ASP A 172 -3.04 16.86 -18.87
CA ASP A 172 -4.03 15.81 -18.85
C ASP A 172 -3.42 14.44 -18.55
N PRO A 173 -4.06 13.58 -17.73
CA PRO A 173 -3.58 12.25 -17.41
C PRO A 173 -3.17 11.41 -18.61
N MET A 174 -4.01 11.34 -19.65
CA MET A 174 -3.69 10.54 -20.83
C MET A 174 -2.45 11.04 -21.57
N THR A 175 -2.24 12.35 -21.62
CA THR A 175 -1.01 12.91 -22.20
C THR A 175 0.23 12.43 -21.42
N ILE A 176 0.17 12.41 -20.08
CA ILE A 176 1.28 11.92 -19.25
C ILE A 176 1.50 10.41 -19.46
N TYR A 177 0.42 9.62 -19.61
CA TYR A 177 0.55 8.21 -19.98
C TYR A 177 1.23 8.03 -21.33
N GLN A 178 0.83 8.81 -22.34
CA GLN A 178 1.32 8.69 -23.71
C GLN A 178 2.73 9.19 -23.90
N GLU A 179 3.12 10.28 -23.23
CA GLU A 179 4.40 10.93 -23.45
C GLU A 179 5.49 10.52 -22.46
N VAL A 180 5.12 10.04 -21.26
CA VAL A 180 6.09 9.69 -20.22
C VAL A 180 5.93 8.26 -19.74
N ILE A 181 4.78 7.89 -19.15
CA ILE A 181 4.65 6.63 -18.39
C ILE A 181 4.89 5.43 -19.30
N ILE A 182 4.14 5.31 -20.39
CA ILE A 182 4.23 4.16 -21.31
C ILE A 182 5.57 4.14 -22.07
N PRO A 183 6.05 5.25 -22.65
CA PRO A 183 7.37 5.28 -23.31
C PRO A 183 8.54 4.93 -22.36
N ASP A 184 8.51 5.41 -21.13
CA ASP A 184 9.56 5.10 -20.15
C ASP A 184 9.53 3.63 -19.74
N LEU A 185 8.35 3.03 -19.55
CA LEU A 185 8.20 1.61 -19.24
C LEU A 185 8.57 0.70 -20.43
N ARG A 186 8.28 1.12 -21.66
CA ARG A 186 8.75 0.41 -22.88
C ARG A 186 10.28 0.39 -22.94
N PHE A 187 10.91 1.55 -22.76
CA PHE A 187 12.37 1.66 -22.71
C PHE A 187 12.94 0.79 -21.57
N ALA A 188 12.37 0.86 -20.39
CA ALA A 188 12.80 0.02 -19.27
C ALA A 188 12.62 -1.48 -19.55
N SER A 189 11.54 -1.89 -20.19
CA SER A 189 11.30 -3.28 -20.56
C SER A 189 12.26 -3.80 -21.63
N GLU A 190 12.87 -2.91 -22.40
CA GLU A 190 13.88 -3.26 -23.40
C GLU A 190 15.28 -3.34 -22.80
N TRP A 191 15.66 -2.39 -21.94
CA TRP A 191 17.07 -2.19 -21.54
C TRP A 191 17.41 -2.66 -20.13
N LEU A 192 16.44 -2.78 -19.19
CA LEU A 192 16.75 -3.33 -17.88
C LEU A 192 17.26 -4.77 -17.98
N PRO A 193 18.16 -5.20 -17.07
CA PRO A 193 18.68 -6.57 -17.09
C PRO A 193 17.59 -7.59 -16.80
N THR A 194 17.75 -8.80 -17.35
CA THR A 194 16.98 -9.98 -16.96
C THR A 194 17.53 -10.58 -15.66
N GLY A 195 16.75 -11.41 -15.00
CA GLY A 195 17.18 -12.05 -13.77
C GLY A 195 16.60 -11.43 -12.52
N THR A 196 17.25 -11.61 -11.39
CA THR A 196 16.78 -11.14 -10.09
C THR A 196 17.85 -10.31 -9.38
N HIS A 197 17.43 -9.16 -8.83
CA HIS A 197 18.20 -8.41 -7.84
C HIS A 197 17.67 -8.78 -6.45
N ALA A 198 18.02 -9.98 -5.97
CA ALA A 198 17.53 -10.52 -4.71
C ALA A 198 17.83 -9.63 -3.50
N THR A 199 18.92 -8.87 -3.56
CA THR A 199 19.44 -8.07 -2.44
C THR A 199 19.18 -6.57 -2.54
N THR A 200 18.54 -6.08 -3.61
CA THR A 200 18.33 -4.65 -3.86
C THR A 200 16.89 -4.32 -4.25
N THR A 201 16.56 -3.04 -4.26
CA THR A 201 15.29 -2.50 -4.80
C THR A 201 15.36 -2.29 -6.32
N THR A 202 16.52 -2.46 -6.95
CA THR A 202 16.74 -2.22 -8.38
C THR A 202 15.75 -3.02 -9.23
N PRO A 203 15.01 -2.38 -10.15
CA PRO A 203 14.07 -3.09 -11.01
C PRO A 203 14.81 -3.94 -12.05
N THR A 204 14.13 -4.97 -12.52
CA THR A 204 14.59 -5.81 -13.64
C THR A 204 13.55 -5.78 -14.76
N LYS A 205 13.86 -6.41 -15.87
CA LYS A 205 12.97 -6.47 -17.04
C LYS A 205 11.57 -6.98 -16.72
N LYS A 206 11.45 -7.96 -15.81
CA LYS A 206 10.13 -8.44 -15.37
C LYS A 206 9.32 -7.38 -14.62
N ALA A 207 9.97 -6.52 -13.82
CA ALA A 207 9.31 -5.40 -13.16
C ALA A 207 8.77 -4.40 -14.18
N ALA A 208 9.59 -4.04 -15.18
CA ALA A 208 9.17 -3.10 -16.22
C ALA A 208 8.01 -3.65 -17.08
N LEU A 209 8.04 -4.93 -17.46
CA LEU A 209 6.95 -5.57 -18.19
C LEU A 209 5.65 -5.62 -17.36
N GLY A 210 5.75 -5.94 -16.07
CA GLY A 210 4.61 -5.95 -15.16
C GLY A 210 3.98 -4.57 -15.00
N PHE A 211 4.81 -3.55 -14.77
CA PHE A 211 4.33 -2.18 -14.68
C PHE A 211 3.82 -1.62 -16.01
N LEU A 212 4.39 -2.04 -17.14
CA LEU A 212 3.86 -1.71 -18.47
C LEU A 212 2.45 -2.28 -18.65
N ALA A 213 2.25 -3.56 -18.31
CA ALA A 213 0.93 -4.18 -18.35
C ALA A 213 -0.07 -3.45 -17.45
N LYS A 214 0.33 -3.09 -16.22
CA LYS A 214 -0.48 -2.36 -15.25
C LYS A 214 -0.83 -0.96 -15.75
N ALA A 215 0.15 -0.19 -16.22
CA ALA A 215 -0.06 1.16 -16.71
C ALA A 215 -0.94 1.19 -17.97
N CYS A 216 -0.72 0.29 -18.92
CA CYS A 216 -1.54 0.15 -20.12
C CYS A 216 -2.99 -0.21 -19.78
N LEU A 217 -3.23 -1.13 -18.83
CA LEU A 217 -4.58 -1.44 -18.37
C LEU A 217 -5.24 -0.24 -17.68
N GLN A 218 -4.48 0.51 -16.87
CA GLN A 218 -5.02 1.64 -16.11
C GLN A 218 -5.54 2.77 -17.00
N THR A 219 -5.05 2.91 -18.23
CA THR A 219 -5.58 3.92 -19.18
C THR A 219 -7.08 3.75 -19.48
N TYR A 220 -7.66 2.57 -19.20
CA TYR A 220 -9.09 2.33 -19.33
C TYR A 220 -9.93 3.23 -18.40
N GLU A 221 -9.40 3.65 -17.26
CA GLU A 221 -10.06 4.65 -16.40
C GLU A 221 -10.39 5.95 -17.15
N TYR A 222 -9.52 6.34 -18.05
CA TYR A 222 -9.64 7.57 -18.85
C TYR A 222 -10.36 7.35 -20.19
N GLY A 223 -11.03 6.18 -20.35
CA GLY A 223 -11.80 5.83 -21.55
C GLY A 223 -10.96 5.36 -22.74
N SER A 224 -9.65 5.12 -22.55
CA SER A 224 -8.80 4.61 -23.64
C SER A 224 -8.84 3.09 -23.71
N THR A 225 -9.04 2.57 -24.91
CA THR A 225 -8.90 1.13 -25.22
C THR A 225 -7.64 0.84 -26.06
N GLU A 226 -6.89 1.88 -26.43
CA GLU A 226 -5.74 1.81 -27.33
C GLU A 226 -4.63 0.90 -26.78
N TYR A 227 -4.40 0.92 -25.46
CA TYR A 227 -3.30 0.22 -24.81
C TYR A 227 -3.67 -1.13 -24.23
N LEU A 228 -4.93 -1.55 -24.33
CA LEU A 228 -5.38 -2.82 -23.74
C LEU A 228 -4.68 -4.04 -24.36
N GLN A 229 -4.43 -4.02 -25.68
CA GLN A 229 -3.69 -5.11 -26.34
C GLN A 229 -2.25 -5.19 -25.83
N GLU A 230 -1.57 -4.06 -25.63
CA GLU A 230 -0.22 -4.02 -25.08
C GLU A 230 -0.20 -4.49 -23.62
N ALA A 231 -1.22 -4.13 -22.82
CA ALA A 231 -1.37 -4.64 -21.46
C ALA A 231 -1.43 -6.18 -21.45
N LEU A 232 -2.26 -6.76 -22.32
CA LEU A 232 -2.41 -8.20 -22.44
C LEU A 232 -1.13 -8.87 -22.96
N ASP A 233 -0.44 -8.28 -23.94
CA ASP A 233 0.77 -8.84 -24.54
C ASP A 233 1.95 -8.80 -23.56
N ALA A 234 2.11 -7.71 -22.80
CA ALA A 234 3.13 -7.60 -21.76
C ALA A 234 2.88 -8.62 -20.63
N ALA A 235 1.63 -8.76 -20.18
CA ALA A 235 1.26 -9.78 -19.21
C ALA A 235 1.52 -11.21 -19.71
N LYS A 236 1.12 -11.52 -20.95
CA LYS A 236 1.34 -12.84 -21.56
C LYS A 236 2.83 -13.21 -21.68
N LYS A 237 3.73 -12.25 -21.93
CA LYS A 237 5.18 -12.52 -21.94
C LYS A 237 5.65 -13.08 -20.60
N LEU A 238 5.19 -12.48 -19.48
CA LEU A 238 5.55 -12.93 -18.14
C LEU A 238 4.85 -14.24 -17.76
N ILE A 239 3.59 -14.41 -18.11
CA ILE A 239 2.81 -15.64 -17.87
C ILE A 239 3.45 -16.80 -18.61
N THR A 240 3.76 -16.66 -19.91
CA THR A 240 4.40 -17.71 -20.70
C THR A 240 5.76 -18.08 -20.12
N ASP A 241 6.58 -17.10 -19.71
CA ASP A 241 7.86 -17.38 -19.07
C ASP A 241 7.68 -18.16 -17.77
N CYS A 242 6.73 -17.75 -16.91
CA CYS A 242 6.41 -18.43 -15.66
C CYS A 242 5.98 -19.89 -15.89
N GLU A 243 5.09 -20.13 -16.83
CA GLU A 243 4.55 -21.46 -17.15
C GLU A 243 5.57 -22.38 -17.86
N THR A 244 6.61 -21.80 -18.45
CA THR A 244 7.71 -22.54 -19.09
C THR A 244 8.98 -22.63 -18.25
N GLY A 245 8.89 -22.31 -16.96
CA GLY A 245 9.98 -22.49 -15.98
C GLY A 245 10.82 -21.24 -15.69
N GLY A 246 10.39 -20.04 -16.15
CA GLY A 246 11.03 -18.78 -15.77
C GLY A 246 12.40 -18.52 -16.40
N GLY A 247 12.72 -19.16 -17.51
CA GLY A 247 14.08 -19.13 -18.09
C GLY A 247 14.48 -17.79 -18.72
N LYS A 248 13.52 -16.96 -19.13
CA LYS A 248 13.79 -15.71 -19.83
C LYS A 248 13.75 -14.48 -18.94
N TYR A 249 12.74 -14.37 -18.07
CA TYR A 249 12.51 -13.19 -17.23
C TYR A 249 12.66 -13.52 -15.74
N ASN A 250 12.97 -14.75 -15.39
CA ASN A 250 13.03 -15.25 -14.01
C ASN A 250 11.71 -15.03 -13.26
N THR A 251 10.59 -15.33 -13.93
CA THR A 251 9.26 -15.31 -13.33
C THR A 251 8.94 -16.64 -12.67
N TYR A 252 8.18 -16.58 -11.58
CA TYR A 252 7.82 -17.76 -10.81
C TYR A 252 6.49 -17.53 -10.09
N MET A 253 5.71 -18.58 -9.91
CA MET A 253 4.54 -18.60 -9.04
C MET A 253 4.71 -19.72 -8.03
N TYR A 254 4.61 -19.41 -6.74
CA TYR A 254 4.72 -20.43 -5.70
C TYR A 254 3.56 -21.43 -5.80
N PRO A 255 3.77 -22.71 -5.44
CA PRO A 255 2.75 -23.75 -5.54
C PRO A 255 1.60 -23.57 -4.53
N SER A 256 1.78 -22.80 -3.47
CA SER A 256 0.74 -22.42 -2.52
C SER A 256 0.80 -20.94 -2.19
N TYR A 257 -0.32 -20.41 -1.72
CA TYR A 257 -0.41 -19.00 -1.33
C TYR A 257 0.46 -18.67 -0.12
N SER A 258 0.48 -19.54 0.89
CA SER A 258 1.29 -19.38 2.11
C SER A 258 2.80 -19.25 1.82
N GLU A 259 3.32 -19.95 0.82
CA GLU A 259 4.75 -19.85 0.45
C GLU A 259 5.13 -18.44 -0.04
N VAL A 260 4.19 -17.66 -0.58
CA VAL A 260 4.46 -16.28 -1.03
C VAL A 260 4.89 -15.39 0.14
N PHE A 261 4.18 -15.51 1.27
CA PHE A 261 4.37 -14.62 2.43
C PHE A 261 5.20 -15.26 3.55
N LYS A 262 5.69 -16.46 3.35
CA LYS A 262 6.59 -17.12 4.30
C LYS A 262 7.84 -16.29 4.51
N GLU A 263 8.15 -15.96 5.76
CA GLU A 263 9.25 -15.05 6.11
C GLU A 263 10.59 -15.49 5.51
N SER A 264 10.89 -16.79 5.51
CA SER A 264 12.10 -17.33 4.88
C SER A 264 12.21 -17.07 3.38
N ASN A 265 11.08 -16.81 2.71
CA ASN A 265 11.03 -16.52 1.27
C ASN A 265 11.02 -15.01 0.99
N ASN A 266 10.87 -14.15 2.00
CA ASN A 266 10.60 -12.74 1.79
C ASN A 266 11.70 -12.03 0.99
N TRP A 267 12.94 -12.16 1.42
CA TRP A 267 14.06 -11.41 0.83
C TRP A 267 14.42 -11.85 -0.58
N GLU A 268 14.30 -13.14 -0.87
CA GLU A 268 14.57 -13.72 -2.19
C GLU A 268 13.28 -14.20 -2.86
N ASN A 269 12.18 -13.49 -2.62
CA ASN A 269 10.88 -13.88 -3.13
C ASN A 269 10.89 -13.98 -4.64
N LYS A 270 10.62 -15.20 -5.14
CA LYS A 270 10.65 -15.52 -6.56
C LYS A 270 9.41 -15.03 -7.32
N GLU A 271 8.25 -14.97 -6.64
CA GLU A 271 7.00 -14.50 -7.24
C GLU A 271 6.98 -12.98 -7.41
N ALA A 272 7.69 -12.23 -6.55
CA ALA A 272 7.77 -10.79 -6.67
C ALA A 272 8.46 -10.38 -7.99
N LEU A 273 7.78 -9.54 -8.77
CA LEU A 273 8.34 -8.90 -9.94
C LEU A 273 9.23 -7.74 -9.52
N TRP A 274 8.75 -6.99 -8.52
CA TRP A 274 9.47 -5.88 -7.94
C TRP A 274 9.15 -5.76 -6.46
N LYS A 275 10.16 -5.37 -5.65
CA LYS A 275 10.04 -5.23 -4.20
C LYS A 275 10.90 -4.09 -3.70
N HIS A 276 10.46 -3.43 -2.64
CA HIS A 276 11.27 -2.48 -1.90
C HIS A 276 11.93 -3.17 -0.71
N ARG A 277 13.24 -2.99 -0.58
CA ARG A 277 14.07 -3.57 0.48
C ARG A 277 14.35 -2.52 1.56
N TRP A 278 14.22 -2.94 2.79
CA TRP A 278 14.47 -2.11 3.96
C TRP A 278 15.82 -2.45 4.59
N TYR A 279 16.51 -1.45 5.09
CA TYR A 279 17.83 -1.61 5.67
C TYR A 279 17.85 -1.01 7.08
N ALA A 280 18.45 -1.72 8.04
CA ALA A 280 18.76 -1.16 9.35
C ALA A 280 19.79 -0.02 9.18
N GLY A 281 19.63 1.06 9.94
CA GLY A 281 20.68 2.06 10.08
C GLY A 281 21.94 1.47 10.69
N ALA A 282 23.04 2.22 10.65
CA ALA A 282 24.32 1.81 11.25
C ALA A 282 24.23 1.53 12.77
N ASP A 283 23.21 2.06 13.42
CA ASP A 283 22.86 1.84 14.83
C ASP A 283 21.96 0.59 15.04
N GLY A 284 21.61 -0.14 13.98
CA GLY A 284 20.69 -1.28 14.01
C GLY A 284 19.23 -0.91 14.28
N HIS A 285 18.91 0.38 14.42
CA HIS A 285 17.58 0.91 14.67
C HIS A 285 17.18 1.86 13.55
N GLY A 286 15.88 1.92 13.24
CA GLY A 286 15.33 2.99 12.44
C GLY A 286 15.56 4.32 13.15
N SER A 287 16.10 5.31 12.45
CA SER A 287 16.43 6.60 13.02
C SER A 287 15.22 7.25 13.69
N SER A 288 15.37 7.69 14.92
CA SER A 288 14.39 8.52 15.65
C SER A 288 14.10 9.88 14.99
N ASN A 289 14.85 10.24 13.96
CA ASN A 289 14.77 11.52 13.25
C ASN A 289 13.95 11.47 11.95
N GLY A 290 12.97 10.57 11.84
CA GLY A 290 12.03 10.53 10.70
C GLY A 290 12.58 9.90 9.42
N ASN A 291 13.79 9.35 9.43
CA ASN A 291 14.29 8.52 8.35
C ASN A 291 13.77 7.09 8.54
N TYR A 292 12.62 6.79 7.98
CA TYR A 292 11.96 5.49 8.05
C TYR A 292 12.79 4.47 7.26
N LYS A 293 13.64 3.73 7.96
CA LYS A 293 14.44 2.64 7.39
C LYS A 293 13.84 1.26 7.68
N LEU A 294 12.61 1.21 8.19
CA LEU A 294 11.93 -0.01 8.60
C LEU A 294 10.56 -0.10 7.94
N ASN A 295 10.22 -1.31 7.52
CA ASN A 295 8.87 -1.63 7.10
C ASN A 295 7.93 -1.62 8.33
N ARG A 296 6.88 -0.80 8.29
CA ARG A 296 5.88 -0.68 9.34
C ARG A 296 4.49 -1.16 8.90
N ASN A 297 4.37 -1.78 7.74
CA ASN A 297 3.08 -2.19 7.21
C ASN A 297 2.33 -3.15 8.12
N ASP A 298 3.03 -4.05 8.81
CA ASP A 298 2.43 -4.96 9.76
C ASP A 298 1.70 -4.22 10.89
N GLU A 299 2.27 -3.13 11.41
CA GLU A 299 1.69 -2.39 12.53
C GLU A 299 0.30 -1.83 12.24
N TYR A 300 0.01 -1.50 10.98
CA TYR A 300 -1.24 -0.85 10.61
C TYR A 300 -2.42 -1.81 10.50
N PHE A 301 -2.17 -3.09 10.21
CA PHE A 301 -3.20 -4.12 10.04
C PHE A 301 -3.42 -5.01 11.27
N LEU A 302 -2.51 -4.98 12.23
CA LEU A 302 -2.64 -5.78 13.45
C LEU A 302 -3.78 -5.25 14.33
N CYS A 303 -4.58 -6.13 14.88
CA CYS A 303 -5.64 -5.75 15.79
C CYS A 303 -5.09 -5.16 17.10
N ASN A 304 -5.91 -4.36 17.78
CA ASN A 304 -5.50 -3.73 19.03
C ASN A 304 -5.83 -4.59 20.24
N ILE A 305 -5.02 -5.61 20.48
CA ILE A 305 -5.17 -6.52 21.62
C ILE A 305 -4.70 -5.93 22.96
N ASN A 306 -4.28 -4.66 22.98
CA ASN A 306 -3.89 -4.00 24.25
C ASN A 306 -5.07 -3.85 25.22
N LYS A 307 -6.30 -3.92 24.73
CA LYS A 307 -7.52 -3.78 25.53
C LYS A 307 -7.91 -5.05 26.27
N PHE A 308 -7.30 -6.22 25.97
CA PHE A 308 -7.62 -7.46 26.69
C PHE A 308 -7.15 -7.39 28.14
N GLY A 309 -8.10 -7.45 29.07
CA GLY A 309 -7.83 -7.33 30.50
C GLY A 309 -7.38 -5.94 30.94
N ALA A 310 -7.57 -4.87 30.12
CA ALA A 310 -7.32 -3.50 30.53
C ALA A 310 -8.27 -3.12 31.66
N ARG A 311 -7.68 -2.68 32.79
CA ARG A 311 -8.40 -2.17 33.95
C ARG A 311 -8.47 -0.64 33.93
N GLU A 312 -9.34 -0.09 34.77
CA GLU A 312 -9.54 1.34 34.96
C GLU A 312 -8.27 2.16 35.28
N ASP A 313 -7.17 1.49 35.69
CA ASP A 313 -5.91 2.12 36.07
C ASP A 313 -4.92 2.33 34.92
N ASN A 314 -5.35 2.21 33.66
CA ASN A 314 -4.51 2.38 32.47
C ASN A 314 -3.28 1.46 32.39
N GLN A 315 -3.19 0.41 33.20
CA GLN A 315 -2.16 -0.59 33.04
C GLN A 315 -2.53 -1.57 31.94
N GLU A 316 -2.06 -1.29 30.74
CA GLU A 316 -2.21 -2.14 29.57
C GLU A 316 -1.61 -3.52 29.84
N THR A 317 -2.47 -4.49 30.09
CA THR A 317 -2.07 -5.89 30.14
C THR A 317 -2.01 -6.44 28.73
N ARG A 318 -0.86 -6.34 28.08
CA ARG A 318 -0.63 -7.01 26.79
C ARG A 318 -0.50 -8.49 27.05
N LEU A 319 -1.53 -9.25 26.66
CA LEU A 319 -1.53 -10.71 26.77
C LEU A 319 -0.93 -11.40 25.55
N THR A 320 -0.73 -10.68 24.45
CA THR A 320 -0.11 -11.24 23.25
C THR A 320 0.89 -10.27 22.65
N TRP A 321 1.93 -10.81 21.98
CA TRP A 321 2.95 -10.00 21.28
C TRP A 321 2.51 -9.58 19.87
N GLU A 322 1.45 -10.17 19.35
CA GLU A 322 1.09 -10.10 17.93
C GLU A 322 0.12 -8.98 17.59
N GLY A 323 -0.18 -8.11 18.53
CA GLY A 323 -1.02 -6.93 18.33
C GLY A 323 -0.22 -5.64 18.24
N SER A 324 -0.88 -4.59 17.75
CA SER A 324 -0.32 -3.25 17.67
C SER A 324 -1.27 -2.20 18.23
N ILE A 325 -0.74 -1.28 19.02
CA ILE A 325 -1.50 -0.08 19.44
C ILE A 325 -1.76 0.86 18.26
N THR A 326 -0.96 0.77 17.22
CA THR A 326 -1.08 1.57 15.99
C THR A 326 -1.94 0.90 14.93
N GLY A 327 -2.51 -0.30 15.20
CA GLY A 327 -3.44 -0.96 14.28
C GLY A 327 -4.57 -0.02 13.86
N ILE A 328 -4.76 0.20 12.57
CA ILE A 328 -5.67 1.19 12.01
C ILE A 328 -6.67 0.55 11.06
N PHE A 329 -6.18 -0.32 10.17
CA PHE A 329 -6.98 -0.96 9.15
C PHE A 329 -7.64 -2.22 9.69
N MET A 330 -8.94 -2.15 9.86
CA MET A 330 -9.81 -3.26 10.17
C MET A 330 -10.44 -3.75 8.87
N PRO A 331 -10.47 -5.07 8.57
CA PRO A 331 -11.17 -5.57 7.41
C PRO A 331 -12.67 -5.21 7.48
N THR A 332 -13.24 -4.79 6.35
CA THR A 332 -14.69 -4.62 6.24
C THR A 332 -15.40 -5.97 6.23
N GLN A 333 -16.68 -5.99 6.53
CA GLN A 333 -17.51 -7.17 6.34
C GLN A 333 -17.46 -7.65 4.88
N HIS A 334 -17.41 -6.72 3.93
CA HIS A 334 -17.24 -7.03 2.52
C HIS A 334 -15.95 -7.83 2.26
N LEU A 335 -14.80 -7.36 2.75
CA LEU A 335 -13.54 -8.10 2.58
C LEU A 335 -13.63 -9.52 3.12
N LEU A 336 -14.20 -9.70 4.32
CA LEU A 336 -14.36 -11.04 4.89
C LEU A 336 -15.33 -11.91 4.06
N SER A 337 -16.42 -11.31 3.56
CA SER A 337 -17.39 -12.02 2.70
C SER A 337 -16.78 -12.51 1.37
N LEU A 338 -15.77 -11.83 0.85
CA LEU A 338 -15.06 -12.28 -0.36
C LEU A 338 -14.44 -13.67 -0.19
N TYR A 339 -14.05 -14.06 1.04
CA TYR A 339 -13.49 -15.37 1.32
C TYR A 339 -14.54 -16.47 1.49
N VAL A 340 -15.83 -16.14 1.47
CA VAL A 340 -16.89 -17.16 1.45
C VAL A 340 -17.12 -17.60 0.00
N GLN A 341 -16.85 -18.87 -0.28
CA GLN A 341 -17.02 -19.45 -1.61
C GLN A 341 -18.51 -19.72 -1.91
N LYS A 342 -18.86 -19.94 -3.18
CA LYS A 342 -20.25 -20.18 -3.61
C LYS A 342 -20.91 -21.41 -2.97
N ASP A 343 -20.11 -22.37 -2.52
CA ASP A 343 -20.59 -23.57 -1.81
C ASP A 343 -20.72 -23.35 -0.29
N GLY A 344 -20.45 -22.14 0.20
CA GLY A 344 -20.51 -21.78 1.61
C GLY A 344 -19.26 -22.13 2.43
N THR A 345 -18.23 -22.70 1.80
CA THR A 345 -16.94 -22.95 2.47
C THR A 345 -16.05 -21.72 2.47
N LEU A 346 -15.07 -21.63 3.39
CA LEU A 346 -14.05 -20.61 3.35
C LEU A 346 -13.02 -20.89 2.24
N ASP A 347 -12.63 -19.83 1.54
CA ASP A 347 -11.45 -19.84 0.69
C ASP A 347 -10.21 -20.08 1.57
N PRO A 348 -9.33 -21.05 1.24
CA PRO A 348 -8.18 -21.39 2.06
C PRO A 348 -7.28 -20.20 2.39
N ARG A 349 -7.24 -19.17 1.53
CA ARG A 349 -6.47 -17.94 1.76
C ARG A 349 -6.93 -17.15 2.98
N PHE A 350 -8.14 -17.36 3.51
CA PHE A 350 -8.59 -16.62 4.69
C PHE A 350 -7.62 -16.82 5.86
N HIS A 351 -7.40 -18.07 6.28
CA HIS A 351 -6.47 -18.37 7.38
C HIS A 351 -4.99 -18.17 7.03
N GLU A 352 -4.65 -18.12 5.73
CA GLU A 352 -3.29 -17.80 5.28
C GLU A 352 -3.03 -16.29 5.23
N SER A 353 -4.07 -15.48 5.02
CA SER A 353 -3.98 -14.01 4.97
C SER A 353 -4.17 -13.34 6.32
N PHE A 354 -4.93 -13.97 7.23
CA PHE A 354 -5.30 -13.36 8.49
C PHE A 354 -4.88 -14.22 9.68
N THR A 355 -4.31 -13.56 10.69
CA THR A 355 -4.17 -14.13 12.02
C THR A 355 -5.52 -14.05 12.71
N THR A 356 -6.02 -15.19 13.17
CA THR A 356 -7.30 -15.35 13.87
C THR A 356 -7.14 -15.96 15.26
N GLU A 357 -5.93 -16.39 15.62
CA GLU A 357 -5.59 -16.95 16.93
C GLU A 357 -4.37 -16.25 17.50
N TRP A 358 -4.41 -15.92 18.79
CA TRP A 358 -3.33 -15.23 19.49
C TRP A 358 -3.02 -15.93 20.81
N ASN A 359 -1.76 -16.24 21.04
CA ASN A 359 -1.30 -16.91 22.27
C ASN A 359 -0.91 -15.90 23.33
N ALA A 360 -1.08 -16.27 24.58
CA ALA A 360 -0.67 -15.48 25.72
C ALA A 360 0.85 -15.31 25.77
N ASN A 361 1.34 -14.10 26.01
CA ASN A 361 2.76 -13.80 26.18
C ASN A 361 3.19 -13.72 27.65
N LYS A 362 2.28 -13.99 28.55
CA LYS A 362 2.45 -14.03 30.01
C LYS A 362 1.29 -14.77 30.66
N ASN A 363 1.49 -15.16 31.92
CA ASN A 363 0.42 -15.75 32.72
C ASN A 363 -0.67 -14.71 33.01
N TYR A 364 -1.91 -15.14 32.93
CA TYR A 364 -3.10 -14.34 33.23
C TYR A 364 -4.10 -15.18 34.02
N THR A 365 -4.83 -14.57 34.94
CA THR A 365 -5.91 -15.23 35.68
C THR A 365 -7.18 -14.42 35.49
N TRP A 366 -8.24 -15.09 35.07
CA TRP A 366 -9.55 -14.50 34.89
C TRP A 366 -10.09 -13.99 36.23
N ASP A 367 -10.34 -12.71 36.33
CA ASP A 367 -11.01 -12.09 37.46
C ASP A 367 -12.49 -11.84 37.16
N GLU A 368 -13.26 -11.51 38.18
CA GLU A 368 -14.69 -11.23 38.09
C GLU A 368 -15.00 -10.12 37.07
N SER A 369 -14.17 -9.09 37.02
CA SER A 369 -14.31 -7.98 36.08
C SER A 369 -14.20 -8.41 34.62
N ALA A 370 -13.18 -9.19 34.29
CA ALA A 370 -12.97 -9.69 32.93
C ALA A 370 -14.05 -10.71 32.52
N VAL A 371 -14.47 -11.58 33.46
CA VAL A 371 -15.54 -12.56 33.22
C VAL A 371 -16.83 -11.84 32.83
N HIS A 372 -17.22 -10.81 33.56
CA HIS A 372 -18.40 -10.02 33.24
C HIS A 372 -18.24 -9.18 31.96
N MET A 373 -17.05 -8.60 31.74
CA MET A 373 -16.77 -7.79 30.54
C MET A 373 -16.96 -8.59 29.24
N TYR A 374 -16.57 -9.86 29.24
CA TYR A 374 -16.60 -10.73 28.06
C TYR A 374 -17.74 -11.77 28.11
N ASP A 375 -18.75 -11.56 28.94
CA ASP A 375 -19.95 -12.41 29.04
C ASP A 375 -19.62 -13.90 29.25
N LYS A 376 -18.66 -14.16 30.17
CA LYS A 376 -18.30 -15.54 30.54
C LYS A 376 -19.02 -15.99 31.80
N GLU A 377 -19.16 -17.30 31.97
CA GLU A 377 -19.72 -17.90 33.17
C GLU A 377 -18.82 -17.67 34.39
N GLU A 378 -19.42 -17.53 35.59
CA GLU A 378 -18.68 -17.37 36.85
C GLU A 378 -17.67 -18.52 37.11
N ALA A 379 -17.93 -19.70 36.56
CA ALA A 379 -17.01 -20.85 36.63
C ALA A 379 -15.65 -20.61 35.95
N VAL A 380 -15.52 -19.53 35.18
CA VAL A 380 -14.26 -19.11 34.57
C VAL A 380 -13.39 -18.25 35.52
N ILE A 381 -14.01 -17.66 36.56
CA ILE A 381 -13.26 -16.89 37.58
C ILE A 381 -12.18 -17.76 38.21
N GLY A 382 -10.96 -17.29 38.25
CA GLY A 382 -9.81 -18.00 38.80
C GLY A 382 -9.15 -19.01 37.86
N LYS A 383 -9.69 -19.27 36.67
CA LYS A 383 -8.96 -20.02 35.64
C LYS A 383 -7.72 -19.26 35.18
N ALA A 384 -6.63 -19.99 34.99
CA ALA A 384 -5.35 -19.42 34.55
C ALA A 384 -5.11 -19.73 33.07
N LEU A 385 -4.62 -18.73 32.35
CA LEU A 385 -3.91 -18.88 31.07
C LEU A 385 -2.41 -18.79 31.37
N ASN A 386 -1.64 -19.75 30.88
CA ASN A 386 -0.19 -19.69 30.97
C ASN A 386 0.39 -19.04 29.71
N GLU A 387 1.63 -18.55 29.81
CA GLU A 387 2.37 -18.12 28.64
C GLU A 387 2.45 -19.24 27.59
N GLY A 388 2.05 -18.95 26.37
CA GLY A 388 1.96 -19.89 25.25
C GLY A 388 0.58 -20.52 25.04
N ASP A 389 -0.34 -20.45 26.01
CA ASP A 389 -1.71 -20.94 25.84
C ASP A 389 -2.48 -20.02 24.86
N LEU A 390 -3.51 -20.58 24.19
CA LEU A 390 -4.43 -19.80 23.35
C LEU A 390 -5.16 -18.78 24.23
N ALA A 391 -4.99 -17.51 23.92
CA ALA A 391 -5.62 -16.40 24.67
C ALA A 391 -6.85 -15.83 23.98
N ILE A 392 -6.82 -15.68 22.66
CA ILE A 392 -7.91 -15.11 21.86
C ILE A 392 -8.06 -15.94 20.58
N LYS A 393 -9.28 -16.26 20.21
CA LYS A 393 -9.64 -16.92 18.95
C LYS A 393 -10.79 -16.18 18.29
N PHE A 394 -10.61 -15.75 17.04
CA PHE A 394 -11.68 -15.24 16.19
C PHE A 394 -12.20 -16.37 15.29
N ILE A 395 -13.52 -16.48 15.16
CA ILE A 395 -14.17 -17.50 14.33
C ILE A 395 -15.15 -16.90 13.33
N MET A 396 -15.12 -17.46 12.10
CA MET A 396 -16.10 -17.19 11.05
C MET A 396 -17.24 -18.22 11.09
N PRO A 397 -18.47 -17.83 10.71
CA PRO A 397 -19.60 -18.79 10.61
C PRO A 397 -19.33 -19.97 9.66
N GLN A 398 -18.38 -19.83 8.73
CA GLN A 398 -17.99 -20.83 7.75
C GLN A 398 -16.81 -21.72 8.20
N ASP A 399 -16.24 -21.49 9.37
CA ASP A 399 -15.22 -22.37 9.93
C ASP A 399 -15.80 -23.76 10.22
N MET A 400 -15.04 -24.79 9.89
CA MET A 400 -15.50 -26.18 10.06
C MET A 400 -15.82 -26.53 11.53
N ASP A 401 -15.15 -25.90 12.47
CA ASP A 401 -15.33 -26.09 13.90
C ASP A 401 -16.25 -25.04 14.56
N TYR A 402 -16.86 -24.13 13.77
CA TYR A 402 -17.67 -23.03 14.27
C TYR A 402 -18.68 -23.44 15.35
N ALA A 403 -19.52 -24.46 15.06
CA ALA A 403 -20.53 -24.91 16.01
C ALA A 403 -19.94 -25.46 17.32
N THR A 404 -18.78 -26.10 17.24
CA THR A 404 -18.07 -26.64 18.40
C THR A 404 -17.42 -25.54 19.23
N GLU A 405 -16.79 -24.59 18.57
CA GLU A 405 -16.17 -23.46 19.23
C GLU A 405 -17.22 -22.52 19.86
N LYS A 406 -18.34 -22.29 19.17
CA LYS A 406 -19.43 -21.48 19.72
C LYS A 406 -19.99 -22.01 21.04
N GLN A 407 -20.01 -23.34 21.25
CA GLN A 407 -20.40 -23.92 22.53
C GLN A 407 -19.42 -23.62 23.68
N LYS A 408 -18.19 -23.22 23.37
CA LYS A 408 -17.17 -22.87 24.36
C LYS A 408 -17.13 -21.39 24.70
N GLU A 409 -17.90 -20.54 24.04
CA GLU A 409 -17.84 -19.09 24.12
C GLU A 409 -17.81 -18.57 25.55
N HIS A 410 -18.74 -19.04 26.40
CA HIS A 410 -18.89 -18.55 27.76
C HIS A 410 -18.09 -19.35 28.80
N ILE A 411 -17.58 -20.54 28.46
CA ILE A 411 -16.98 -21.48 29.43
C ILE A 411 -15.46 -21.71 29.26
N SER A 412 -14.90 -21.31 28.10
CA SER A 412 -13.45 -21.45 27.84
C SER A 412 -12.62 -20.50 28.69
N ASP A 413 -11.36 -20.84 28.90
CA ASP A 413 -10.33 -20.01 29.51
C ASP A 413 -9.64 -19.05 28.53
N TYR A 414 -9.94 -19.13 27.22
CA TYR A 414 -9.57 -18.14 26.21
C TYR A 414 -10.77 -17.29 25.80
N LEU A 415 -10.51 -16.13 25.22
CA LEU A 415 -11.54 -15.24 24.68
C LEU A 415 -11.93 -15.67 23.27
N LEU A 416 -13.15 -16.17 23.10
CA LEU A 416 -13.71 -16.45 21.78
C LEU A 416 -14.39 -15.20 21.23
N ILE A 417 -14.01 -14.81 20.03
CA ILE A 417 -14.61 -13.72 19.28
C ILE A 417 -15.35 -14.32 18.09
N ASP A 418 -16.65 -14.38 18.16
CA ASP A 418 -17.49 -14.73 17.02
C ASP A 418 -17.56 -13.54 16.05
N TYR A 419 -17.58 -13.80 14.76
CA TYR A 419 -17.79 -12.82 13.70
C TYR A 419 -18.89 -11.79 14.05
N HIS A 420 -20.05 -12.27 14.55
CA HIS A 420 -21.20 -11.41 14.89
C HIS A 420 -20.95 -10.50 16.11
N HIS A 421 -19.92 -10.73 16.91
CA HIS A 421 -19.52 -9.79 17.97
C HIS A 421 -18.93 -8.51 17.39
N VAL A 422 -18.25 -8.63 16.26
CA VAL A 422 -17.51 -7.52 15.63
C VAL A 422 -18.31 -6.88 14.50
N TYR A 423 -19.03 -7.71 13.72
CA TYR A 423 -19.77 -7.26 12.54
C TYR A 423 -21.27 -7.46 12.74
N SER A 424 -22.09 -6.52 12.29
CA SER A 424 -23.54 -6.65 12.29
C SER A 424 -24.01 -7.38 11.03
N ASP A 425 -25.14 -8.09 11.16
CA ASP A 425 -25.79 -8.71 10.00
C ASP A 425 -26.43 -7.66 9.06
N ASP A 426 -26.67 -6.45 9.58
CA ASP A 426 -27.26 -5.36 8.85
C ASP A 426 -26.18 -4.41 8.32
N ASN A 427 -26.15 -4.22 7.00
CA ASN A 427 -25.45 -3.14 6.31
C ASN A 427 -23.92 -3.11 6.40
N ASN A 428 -23.22 -4.24 6.42
CA ASN A 428 -21.75 -4.27 6.35
C ASN A 428 -21.00 -3.41 7.40
N ASN A 429 -21.58 -3.17 8.56
CA ASN A 429 -21.04 -2.28 9.59
C ASN A 429 -20.47 -3.05 10.78
N VAL A 430 -19.57 -2.38 11.50
CA VAL A 430 -19.14 -2.84 12.82
C VAL A 430 -20.33 -2.87 13.77
N ASN A 431 -20.54 -3.98 14.47
CA ASN A 431 -21.63 -4.13 15.43
C ASN A 431 -21.34 -3.32 16.71
N MET A 432 -21.78 -2.08 16.73
CA MET A 432 -21.60 -1.17 17.86
C MET A 432 -22.45 -1.54 19.08
N ASN A 433 -23.47 -2.37 18.89
CA ASN A 433 -24.47 -2.64 19.94
C ASN A 433 -24.18 -3.91 20.75
N TYR A 434 -23.34 -4.82 20.27
CA TYR A 434 -23.19 -6.13 20.89
C TYR A 434 -22.75 -6.08 22.35
N ALA A 435 -21.65 -5.38 22.64
CA ALA A 435 -21.14 -5.29 24.00
C ALA A 435 -22.05 -4.46 24.92
N TYR A 436 -22.86 -3.56 24.35
CA TYR A 436 -23.76 -2.71 25.13
C TYR A 436 -25.00 -3.45 25.64
N THR A 437 -25.52 -4.40 24.86
CA THR A 437 -26.74 -5.14 25.21
C THR A 437 -26.49 -6.32 26.14
N ASN A 438 -25.31 -6.91 26.10
CA ASN A 438 -24.98 -8.15 26.81
C ASN A 438 -24.16 -7.94 28.10
N VAL A 439 -23.53 -6.78 28.28
CA VAL A 439 -22.78 -6.47 29.48
C VAL A 439 -23.63 -5.63 30.44
N THR A 440 -24.23 -6.27 31.42
CA THR A 440 -25.06 -5.63 32.46
C THR A 440 -24.23 -5.07 33.63
N GLY A 441 -23.05 -4.64 33.42
CA GLY A 441 -22.17 -4.08 34.46
C GLY A 441 -21.68 -2.67 34.16
N ASN A 442 -21.31 -1.92 35.18
CA ASN A 442 -20.91 -0.49 35.15
C ASN A 442 -19.60 -0.20 34.39
N TYR A 443 -19.37 -0.81 33.22
CA TYR A 443 -18.16 -0.59 32.43
C TYR A 443 -18.28 0.61 31.48
N LYS A 444 -18.76 1.72 32.03
CA LYS A 444 -18.72 3.04 31.38
C LYS A 444 -17.66 3.88 32.05
N ASN A 445 -16.42 3.75 31.63
CA ASN A 445 -15.42 4.62 32.21
C ASN A 445 -15.25 5.96 31.51
N ASP A 446 -15.81 6.12 30.32
CA ASP A 446 -15.65 7.35 29.54
C ASP A 446 -16.94 7.86 28.88
N GLY A 447 -18.08 7.22 29.17
CA GLY A 447 -19.38 7.63 28.59
C GLY A 447 -19.57 7.25 27.12
N THR A 448 -18.70 6.44 26.53
CA THR A 448 -18.83 5.95 25.17
C THR A 448 -19.50 4.57 25.12
N ASN A 449 -20.36 4.34 24.12
CA ASN A 449 -21.01 3.05 23.87
C ASN A 449 -20.09 2.19 22.98
N GLU A 450 -18.86 1.92 23.42
CA GLU A 450 -17.90 1.21 22.61
C GLU A 450 -18.11 -0.31 22.68
N ASN A 451 -18.18 -0.97 21.53
CA ASN A 451 -18.16 -2.42 21.45
C ASN A 451 -16.75 -2.93 21.77
N GLN A 452 -16.58 -3.59 22.91
CA GLN A 452 -15.27 -4.10 23.36
C GLN A 452 -14.68 -5.15 22.42
N PHE A 453 -15.50 -5.89 21.70
CA PHE A 453 -15.03 -6.94 20.77
C PHE A 453 -14.45 -6.39 19.47
N ARG A 454 -14.77 -5.17 19.06
CA ARG A 454 -14.28 -4.54 17.83
C ARG A 454 -12.75 -4.38 17.75
N HIS A 455 -12.05 -4.49 18.88
CA HIS A 455 -10.59 -4.46 18.92
C HIS A 455 -9.95 -5.75 18.47
N TYR A 456 -10.72 -6.85 18.35
CA TYR A 456 -10.26 -8.21 18.10
C TYR A 456 -10.75 -8.70 16.74
N TYR A 457 -10.28 -8.08 15.67
CA TYR A 457 -10.60 -8.44 14.30
C TYR A 457 -9.49 -9.27 13.66
N PRO A 458 -9.78 -10.05 12.60
CA PRO A 458 -8.75 -10.77 11.86
C PRO A 458 -7.65 -9.83 11.37
N SER A 459 -6.42 -10.07 11.79
CA SER A 459 -5.27 -9.21 11.48
C SER A 459 -4.59 -9.69 10.22
N LEU A 460 -4.46 -8.82 9.19
CA LEU A 460 -3.73 -9.18 7.98
C LEU A 460 -2.27 -9.51 8.32
N ASN A 461 -1.82 -10.71 7.96
CA ASN A 461 -0.48 -11.20 8.32
C ASN A 461 0.53 -11.20 7.17
N LYS A 462 0.15 -10.79 5.96
CA LYS A 462 1.04 -10.74 4.78
C LYS A 462 2.35 -9.97 5.00
N HIS A 463 2.30 -8.97 5.88
CA HIS A 463 3.44 -8.12 6.22
C HIS A 463 4.09 -8.50 7.54
N ASN A 464 3.55 -9.51 8.23
CA ASN A 464 4.01 -9.89 9.55
C ASN A 464 5.44 -10.42 9.52
N SER A 465 6.19 -10.18 10.60
CA SER A 465 7.55 -10.65 10.77
C SER A 465 7.75 -11.10 12.20
N SER A 466 8.45 -12.21 12.39
CA SER A 466 8.93 -12.65 13.69
C SER A 466 10.12 -11.79 14.16
N ASN A 467 10.83 -11.15 13.22
CA ASN A 467 11.99 -10.29 13.46
C ASN A 467 11.61 -8.81 13.38
N TYR A 468 10.88 -8.32 14.38
CA TYR A 468 10.53 -6.90 14.48
C TYR A 468 11.39 -6.18 15.50
N TYR A 469 11.63 -4.89 15.26
CA TYR A 469 12.27 -4.02 16.23
C TYR A 469 11.28 -3.63 17.32
N VAL A 470 11.80 -3.49 18.54
CA VAL A 470 10.99 -3.08 19.70
C VAL A 470 11.43 -1.67 20.09
N ALA A 471 10.50 -0.73 20.06
CA ALA A 471 10.75 0.60 20.58
C ALA A 471 11.01 0.50 22.09
N ASN A 472 12.11 1.09 22.54
CA ASN A 472 12.67 1.13 23.92
C ASN A 472 11.69 0.73 25.05
N ALA A 473 11.65 1.26 26.20
CA ALA A 473 10.90 0.83 27.39
C ALA A 473 9.42 0.37 27.21
N SER A 474 8.75 0.69 26.09
CA SER A 474 7.32 0.34 25.86
C SER A 474 7.10 -1.06 25.30
N LYS A 475 8.14 -1.76 24.85
CA LYS A 475 8.04 -3.07 24.17
C LYS A 475 7.06 -3.09 22.98
N GLN A 476 6.87 -1.94 22.31
CA GLN A 476 6.02 -1.83 21.13
C GLN A 476 6.79 -2.24 19.89
N ARG A 477 6.12 -2.89 18.93
CA ARG A 477 6.66 -3.10 17.59
C ARG A 477 7.01 -1.75 16.97
N ASN A 478 8.13 -1.66 16.28
CA ASN A 478 8.59 -0.47 15.59
C ASN A 478 9.11 -0.82 14.18
N GLY A 479 8.34 -1.66 13.48
CA GLY A 479 8.68 -2.10 12.13
C GLY A 479 9.66 -3.28 12.08
N ASN A 480 9.92 -3.72 10.88
CA ASN A 480 10.76 -4.88 10.58
C ASN A 480 11.59 -4.63 9.30
N LEU A 481 12.39 -5.62 8.87
CA LEU A 481 13.22 -5.53 7.66
C LEU A 481 12.66 -6.33 6.48
N ASN A 482 11.46 -6.90 6.59
CA ASN A 482 10.86 -7.62 5.47
C ASN A 482 10.68 -6.69 4.28
N ALA A 483 11.04 -7.18 3.10
CA ALA A 483 10.79 -6.46 1.86
C ALA A 483 9.28 -6.29 1.64
N THR A 484 8.90 -5.13 1.14
CA THR A 484 7.54 -4.84 0.68
C THR A 484 7.41 -5.27 -0.78
N PHE A 485 6.46 -6.15 -1.09
CA PHE A 485 6.18 -6.54 -2.47
C PHE A 485 5.34 -5.45 -3.13
N ILE A 486 5.86 -4.90 -4.24
CA ILE A 486 5.18 -3.83 -4.98
C ILE A 486 4.30 -4.41 -6.08
N MET A 487 4.77 -5.49 -6.69
CA MET A 487 4.04 -6.25 -7.71
C MET A 487 4.50 -7.69 -7.73
N ARG A 488 3.60 -8.63 -7.95
CA ARG A 488 3.88 -10.07 -8.05
C ARG A 488 3.08 -10.75 -9.17
N MET A 489 3.46 -12.00 -9.49
CA MET A 489 2.89 -12.72 -10.65
C MET A 489 1.38 -12.89 -10.60
N ALA A 490 0.78 -13.06 -9.43
CA ALA A 490 -0.67 -13.15 -9.33
C ALA A 490 -1.38 -11.90 -9.89
N GLU A 491 -0.83 -10.69 -9.66
CA GLU A 491 -1.39 -9.46 -10.25
C GLU A 491 -1.33 -9.49 -11.78
N VAL A 492 -0.26 -10.05 -12.37
CA VAL A 492 -0.11 -10.15 -13.83
C VAL A 492 -1.21 -11.03 -14.45
N TYR A 493 -1.53 -12.16 -13.82
CA TYR A 493 -2.65 -13.01 -14.25
C TYR A 493 -3.98 -12.26 -14.20
N LEU A 494 -4.22 -11.48 -13.16
CA LEU A 494 -5.46 -10.71 -13.00
C LEU A 494 -5.53 -9.52 -13.98
N ILE A 495 -4.39 -8.89 -14.32
CA ILE A 495 -4.31 -7.91 -15.41
C ILE A 495 -4.65 -8.55 -16.75
N ALA A 496 -4.11 -9.74 -17.04
CA ALA A 496 -4.40 -10.45 -18.28
C ALA A 496 -5.89 -10.82 -18.38
N ALA A 497 -6.50 -11.28 -17.27
CA ALA A 497 -7.91 -11.61 -17.21
C ALA A 497 -8.80 -10.39 -17.48
N GLU A 498 -8.51 -9.25 -16.88
CA GLU A 498 -9.28 -8.02 -17.06
C GLU A 498 -9.13 -7.44 -18.47
N ALA A 499 -7.90 -7.38 -19.00
CA ALA A 499 -7.64 -6.95 -20.37
C ALA A 499 -8.35 -7.84 -21.39
N ASP A 500 -8.40 -9.16 -21.17
CA ASP A 500 -9.12 -10.10 -22.05
C ASP A 500 -10.64 -9.86 -22.04
N ILE A 501 -11.21 -9.45 -20.89
CA ILE A 501 -12.63 -9.08 -20.82
C ILE A 501 -12.92 -7.89 -21.73
N TYR A 502 -12.11 -6.84 -21.67
CA TYR A 502 -12.32 -5.63 -22.46
C TYR A 502 -12.05 -5.83 -23.96
N LEU A 503 -11.07 -6.67 -24.30
CA LEU A 503 -10.68 -6.93 -25.70
C LEU A 503 -11.49 -8.02 -26.38
N ASN A 504 -11.73 -9.13 -25.67
CA ASN A 504 -12.19 -10.39 -26.24
C ASN A 504 -13.50 -10.88 -25.60
N GLY A 505 -14.18 -10.04 -24.82
CA GLY A 505 -15.40 -10.43 -24.10
C GLY A 505 -15.15 -11.51 -23.04
N GLY A 506 -13.89 -11.66 -22.56
CA GLY A 506 -13.54 -12.59 -21.50
C GLY A 506 -13.34 -14.04 -21.95
N ALA A 507 -13.10 -14.28 -23.23
CA ALA A 507 -12.97 -15.64 -23.79
C ALA A 507 -11.91 -16.49 -23.07
N ASN A 508 -10.83 -15.88 -22.58
CA ASN A 508 -9.73 -16.54 -21.87
C ASN A 508 -9.64 -16.14 -20.38
N ALA A 509 -10.47 -15.21 -19.92
CA ALA A 509 -10.40 -14.65 -18.57
C ALA A 509 -10.47 -15.72 -17.48
N ALA A 510 -11.35 -16.75 -17.67
CA ALA A 510 -11.45 -17.89 -16.77
C ALA A 510 -10.12 -18.66 -16.61
N GLY A 511 -9.37 -18.80 -17.70
CA GLY A 511 -8.05 -19.45 -17.65
C GLY A 511 -7.06 -18.70 -16.76
N TYR A 512 -7.00 -17.39 -16.87
CA TYR A 512 -6.10 -16.57 -16.09
C TYR A 512 -6.49 -16.48 -14.61
N ILE A 513 -7.75 -16.16 -14.30
CA ILE A 513 -8.20 -16.01 -12.91
C ILE A 513 -8.12 -17.35 -12.15
N ASN A 514 -8.48 -18.46 -12.81
CA ASN A 514 -8.46 -19.77 -12.17
C ASN A 514 -7.04 -20.29 -11.89
N LYS A 515 -6.01 -19.81 -12.57
CA LYS A 515 -4.62 -20.10 -12.17
C LYS A 515 -4.29 -19.55 -10.78
N VAL A 516 -4.75 -18.34 -10.49
CA VAL A 516 -4.58 -17.75 -9.15
C VAL A 516 -5.37 -18.54 -8.10
N ARG A 517 -6.61 -18.90 -8.41
CA ARG A 517 -7.50 -19.65 -7.50
C ARG A 517 -7.02 -21.08 -7.26
N GLU A 518 -6.60 -21.78 -8.32
CA GLU A 518 -6.04 -23.13 -8.24
C GLU A 518 -4.81 -23.19 -7.34
N ARG A 519 -3.87 -22.25 -7.52
CA ARG A 519 -2.69 -22.12 -6.68
C ARG A 519 -3.06 -21.97 -5.19
N ALA A 520 -4.12 -21.24 -4.91
CA ALA A 520 -4.63 -21.00 -3.57
C ALA A 520 -5.50 -22.16 -3.00
N GLY A 521 -5.75 -23.20 -3.77
CA GLY A 521 -6.64 -24.28 -3.40
C GLY A 521 -8.13 -23.88 -3.35
N ALA A 522 -8.49 -22.74 -3.95
CA ALA A 522 -9.84 -22.23 -3.99
C ALA A 522 -10.63 -22.84 -5.17
N ASN A 523 -11.95 -22.94 -5.03
CA ASN A 523 -12.81 -23.45 -6.09
C ASN A 523 -12.70 -22.61 -7.37
N PRO A 524 -12.58 -23.22 -8.56
CA PRO A 524 -12.51 -22.47 -9.81
C PRO A 524 -13.83 -21.73 -10.09
N LEU A 525 -13.73 -20.55 -10.71
CA LEU A 525 -14.89 -19.86 -11.23
C LEU A 525 -15.29 -20.49 -12.57
N THR A 526 -16.59 -20.65 -12.77
CA THR A 526 -17.20 -21.25 -13.95
C THR A 526 -18.16 -20.28 -14.63
N GLY A 527 -18.36 -20.43 -15.94
CA GLY A 527 -19.18 -19.52 -16.74
C GLY A 527 -18.42 -18.29 -17.24
N SER A 528 -19.17 -17.26 -17.63
CA SER A 528 -18.58 -15.99 -18.08
C SER A 528 -18.02 -15.21 -16.92
N ILE A 529 -16.75 -14.84 -17.00
CA ILE A 529 -16.07 -14.02 -15.99
C ILE A 529 -16.35 -12.55 -16.28
N THR A 530 -16.72 -11.83 -15.23
CA THR A 530 -17.01 -10.39 -15.29
C THR A 530 -15.88 -9.58 -14.66
N VAL A 531 -15.87 -8.27 -14.92
CA VAL A 531 -14.96 -7.33 -14.24
C VAL A 531 -15.15 -7.38 -12.72
N ARG A 532 -16.38 -7.63 -12.25
CA ARG A 532 -16.66 -7.79 -10.82
C ARG A 532 -15.98 -9.03 -10.23
N ASP A 533 -16.01 -10.16 -10.94
CA ASP A 533 -15.30 -11.37 -10.48
C ASP A 533 -13.78 -11.13 -10.38
N ILE A 534 -13.20 -10.35 -11.33
CA ILE A 534 -11.78 -9.96 -11.26
C ILE A 534 -11.53 -9.06 -10.05
N LEU A 535 -12.38 -8.06 -9.83
CA LEU A 535 -12.25 -7.12 -8.71
C LEU A 535 -12.35 -7.83 -7.35
N ASP A 536 -13.28 -8.78 -7.23
CA ASP A 536 -13.44 -9.60 -6.04
C ASP A 536 -12.22 -10.53 -5.82
N GLU A 537 -11.67 -11.10 -6.91
CA GLU A 537 -10.45 -11.92 -6.82
C GLU A 537 -9.23 -11.07 -6.44
N ARG A 538 -9.10 -9.87 -6.99
CA ARG A 538 -8.07 -8.91 -6.58
C ARG A 538 -8.20 -8.56 -5.09
N GLY A 539 -9.43 -8.41 -4.58
CA GLY A 539 -9.69 -8.20 -3.15
C GLY A 539 -9.19 -9.36 -2.28
N ARG A 540 -9.46 -10.63 -2.67
CA ARG A 540 -8.96 -11.82 -1.96
C ARG A 540 -7.45 -11.96 -2.03
N GLU A 541 -6.92 -11.85 -3.22
CA GLU A 541 -5.52 -12.14 -3.52
C GLU A 541 -4.58 -11.01 -3.10
N LEU A 542 -4.97 -9.75 -3.32
CA LEU A 542 -4.09 -8.58 -3.25
C LEU A 542 -4.45 -7.58 -2.14
N CYS A 543 -5.37 -7.90 -1.21
CA CYS A 543 -5.69 -7.01 -0.09
C CYS A 543 -4.42 -6.60 0.68
N GLY A 544 -4.28 -5.32 0.96
CA GLY A 544 -3.12 -4.77 1.64
C GLY A 544 -1.85 -4.64 0.78
N GLU A 545 -1.95 -4.83 -0.55
CA GLU A 545 -0.82 -4.76 -1.48
C GLU A 545 -0.86 -3.51 -2.38
N TYR A 546 -1.41 -2.40 -1.88
CA TYR A 546 -1.34 -1.06 -2.48
C TYR A 546 -2.02 -0.88 -3.85
N CYS A 547 -3.02 -1.65 -4.18
CA CYS A 547 -3.64 -1.59 -5.50
C CYS A 547 -5.13 -1.26 -5.49
N ARG A 548 -5.82 -1.40 -4.35
CA ARG A 548 -7.28 -1.36 -4.34
C ARG A 548 -7.88 -0.04 -4.78
N PHE A 549 -7.31 1.10 -4.37
CA PHE A 549 -7.78 2.41 -4.79
C PHE A 549 -7.77 2.57 -6.32
N TYR A 550 -6.69 2.12 -6.97
CA TYR A 550 -6.55 2.16 -8.42
C TYR A 550 -7.51 1.22 -9.14
N ASP A 551 -7.77 0.05 -8.56
CA ASP A 551 -8.71 -0.91 -9.09
C ASP A 551 -10.14 -0.37 -9.10
N LEU A 552 -10.58 0.24 -7.99
CA LEU A 552 -11.91 0.84 -7.86
C LEU A 552 -12.10 2.02 -8.82
N LYS A 553 -11.06 2.83 -9.03
CA LYS A 553 -11.08 3.93 -10.01
C LYS A 553 -11.23 3.40 -11.42
N ARG A 554 -10.32 2.52 -11.85
CA ARG A 554 -10.29 1.96 -13.20
C ARG A 554 -11.58 1.27 -13.60
N THR A 555 -12.15 0.50 -12.69
CA THR A 555 -13.40 -0.25 -12.92
C THR A 555 -14.66 0.61 -12.76
N GLY A 556 -14.53 1.88 -12.38
CA GLY A 556 -15.63 2.80 -12.14
C GLY A 556 -16.42 2.53 -10.85
N MET A 557 -16.01 1.54 -10.05
CA MET A 557 -16.72 1.16 -8.81
C MET A 557 -16.61 2.24 -7.74
N PHE A 558 -15.56 3.04 -7.75
CA PHE A 558 -15.40 4.18 -6.85
C PHE A 558 -16.48 5.26 -7.03
N LYS A 559 -17.12 5.35 -8.21
CA LYS A 559 -18.20 6.30 -8.51
C LYS A 559 -19.59 5.63 -8.53
N ASN A 560 -19.66 4.36 -8.19
CA ASN A 560 -20.91 3.60 -8.18
C ASN A 560 -21.48 3.59 -6.75
N SER A 561 -22.51 4.41 -6.49
CA SER A 561 -23.11 4.53 -5.16
C SER A 561 -23.71 3.22 -4.66
N GLU A 562 -24.39 2.46 -5.51
CA GLU A 562 -24.97 1.16 -5.16
C GLU A 562 -23.86 0.17 -4.74
N TYR A 563 -22.74 0.18 -5.47
CA TYR A 563 -21.59 -0.63 -5.10
C TYR A 563 -21.04 -0.27 -3.71
N LEU A 564 -20.82 1.02 -3.46
CA LEU A 564 -20.29 1.50 -2.18
C LEU A 564 -21.27 1.26 -1.04
N GLU A 565 -22.56 1.47 -1.25
CA GLU A 565 -23.61 1.18 -0.26
C GLU A 565 -23.63 -0.30 0.15
N ASN A 566 -23.38 -1.21 -0.80
CA ASN A 566 -23.37 -2.64 -0.55
C ASN A 566 -22.04 -3.15 0.03
N THR A 567 -20.94 -2.45 -0.18
CA THR A 567 -19.61 -2.92 0.23
C THR A 567 -19.05 -2.19 1.44
N HIS A 568 -19.31 -0.89 1.56
CA HIS A 568 -18.84 -0.05 2.64
C HIS A 568 -19.81 1.12 2.90
N PRO A 569 -20.92 0.92 3.62
CA PRO A 569 -21.96 1.94 3.83
C PRO A 569 -21.43 3.23 4.46
N ASP A 570 -20.47 3.16 5.37
CA ASP A 570 -19.86 4.37 5.96
C ASP A 570 -19.10 5.18 4.91
N LEU A 571 -18.38 4.52 4.02
CA LEU A 571 -17.74 5.18 2.88
C LEU A 571 -18.78 5.81 1.96
N ALA A 572 -19.84 5.07 1.61
CA ALA A 572 -20.93 5.57 0.77
C ALA A 572 -21.59 6.80 1.35
N ARG A 573 -21.81 6.84 2.66
CA ARG A 573 -22.45 7.97 3.38
C ARG A 573 -21.68 9.27 3.24
N PHE A 574 -20.36 9.22 3.25
CA PHE A 574 -19.49 10.40 3.20
C PHE A 574 -18.89 10.65 1.82
N PHE A 575 -19.10 9.73 0.89
CA PHE A 575 -18.49 9.79 -0.43
C PHE A 575 -18.98 11.00 -1.24
N HIS A 576 -18.03 11.65 -1.88
CA HIS A 576 -18.31 12.65 -2.91
C HIS A 576 -17.50 12.29 -4.17
N PRO A 577 -18.05 12.38 -5.41
CA PRO A 577 -17.34 11.99 -6.63
C PRO A 577 -15.95 12.62 -6.82
N ASN A 578 -15.74 13.82 -6.27
CA ASN A 578 -14.44 14.50 -6.33
C ASN A 578 -13.35 13.76 -5.54
N TYR A 579 -13.74 12.93 -4.56
CA TYR A 579 -12.79 12.18 -3.72
C TYR A 579 -12.09 11.02 -4.45
N ALA A 580 -12.48 10.74 -5.70
CA ALA A 580 -11.69 9.89 -6.59
C ALA A 580 -10.31 10.49 -6.91
N LEU A 581 -10.11 11.76 -6.60
CA LEU A 581 -8.80 12.43 -6.62
C LEU A 581 -8.49 12.99 -5.24
N ARG A 582 -7.23 12.97 -4.86
CA ARG A 582 -6.76 13.56 -3.61
C ARG A 582 -6.49 15.06 -3.77
N PRO A 583 -6.52 15.86 -2.68
CA PRO A 583 -6.16 17.27 -2.77
C PRO A 583 -4.70 17.43 -3.20
N ILE A 584 -4.45 18.36 -4.09
CA ILE A 584 -3.09 18.82 -4.41
C ILE A 584 -2.46 19.39 -3.14
N SER A 585 -1.16 19.20 -2.98
CA SER A 585 -0.41 19.69 -1.82
C SER A 585 -0.72 21.16 -1.50
N THR A 586 -1.23 21.40 -0.30
CA THR A 586 -1.55 22.76 0.16
C THR A 586 -0.30 23.61 0.34
N THR A 587 0.84 23.00 0.67
CA THR A 587 2.13 23.71 0.74
C THR A 587 2.61 24.11 -0.64
N PHE A 588 2.38 23.31 -1.67
CA PHE A 588 2.69 23.65 -3.05
C PHE A 588 1.75 24.75 -3.58
N THR A 589 0.43 24.58 -3.47
CA THR A 589 -0.54 25.56 -3.99
C THR A 589 -0.39 26.94 -3.34
N ALA A 590 0.13 27.02 -2.12
CA ALA A 590 0.43 28.28 -1.45
C ALA A 590 1.67 29.02 -2.04
N THR A 591 2.51 28.36 -2.81
CA THR A 591 3.74 28.94 -3.39
C THR A 591 3.59 29.40 -4.84
N ILE A 592 2.47 29.06 -5.49
CA ILE A 592 2.22 29.41 -6.89
C ILE A 592 1.11 30.46 -7.00
N THR A 593 1.12 31.25 -8.08
CA THR A 593 0.18 32.38 -8.25
C THR A 593 -1.22 31.94 -8.64
N ASN A 594 -1.38 30.76 -9.21
CA ASN A 594 -2.65 30.14 -9.61
C ASN A 594 -3.08 28.96 -8.71
N GLY A 595 -2.68 28.99 -7.44
CA GLY A 595 -2.87 27.84 -6.51
C GLY A 595 -4.32 27.38 -6.35
N SER A 596 -5.28 28.30 -6.29
CA SER A 596 -6.70 27.97 -6.20
C SER A 596 -7.26 27.29 -7.46
N GLU A 597 -6.77 27.70 -8.63
CA GLU A 597 -7.13 27.10 -9.93
C GLU A 597 -6.44 25.74 -10.14
N TYR A 598 -5.26 25.58 -9.53
CA TYR A 598 -4.46 24.36 -9.61
C TYR A 598 -5.04 23.24 -8.72
N GLN A 599 -5.81 23.56 -7.68
CA GLN A 599 -6.38 22.58 -6.76
C GLN A 599 -7.46 21.72 -7.44
N ASN A 600 -7.61 20.49 -6.98
CA ASN A 600 -8.69 19.61 -7.40
C ASN A 600 -10.05 20.14 -6.90
N PRO A 601 -11.13 19.96 -7.68
CA PRO A 601 -12.47 20.37 -7.27
C PRO A 601 -12.90 19.73 -5.94
N GLY A 602 -13.46 20.54 -5.05
CA GLY A 602 -13.96 20.07 -3.74
C GLY A 602 -12.97 20.23 -2.59
N TYR A 603 -11.78 20.77 -2.86
CA TYR A 603 -10.75 21.02 -1.84
C TYR A 603 -10.34 22.49 -1.74
#